data_bb4bd1477a1399131de8eab98428f4e9
#
_entry.id   bb4bd1477a1399131de8eab98428f4e9
#
_cell.length_a   1.000
_cell.length_b   1.000
_cell.length_c   1.000
_cell.angle_alpha   90.00
_cell.angle_beta   90.00
_cell.angle_gamma   90.00
#
_symmetry.space_group_name_H-M   'P 1'
#
loop_
_entity.id
_entity.type
_entity.pdbx_description
1 polymer ?
#
loop_
_entity_poly.entity_id
_entity_poly.type
_entity_poly.pdbx_seq_one_letter_code
_entity_poly.pdbx_strand_id
1 'polypeptide(L)'
;MKNVVGNRFKLFVKRHLLAIIAIPTALLACAGFLYWYNGATQAKIETTNRNLSSQISADDLNIKKILAEKAAALKAKQEAEAKVTADEAAKANESTASTVDSSTCNTSKTHNNPSSIDVLVNKKHCMQPVTFVPGDLVNSRGATLSAKAIDAFNSLMSAADAEGINLSITSSYRSYSNQVSTYAYWVGVSGADGADTYSARPGYSEHQTGLAFDISSNGCVLDCFGTSPAYGWMQANAAQYGFIQRYYAGYDSITGYKAEEWHYRYVGTAIAQDMKNRGIKTLEEYWGLSGGNYY
;
A
#
# COMPACT_ATOMS: atom_id res chain seq x y z
N MET A 1 -71.43 27.30 -71.17
CA MET A 1 -70.04 26.93 -70.77
C MET A 1 -69.32 27.87 -69.77
N LYS A 2 -69.75 29.12 -69.52
CA LYS A 2 -69.06 30.06 -68.65
C LYS A 2 -69.15 29.77 -67.12
N ASN A 3 -70.17 29.07 -66.65
CA ASN A 3 -70.42 28.82 -65.23
C ASN A 3 -69.68 27.63 -64.64
N VAL A 4 -69.22 26.67 -65.41
CA VAL A 4 -68.50 25.45 -64.93
C VAL A 4 -67.03 25.76 -64.64
N VAL A 5 -66.41 26.63 -65.44
CA VAL A 5 -65.01 27.02 -65.27
C VAL A 5 -64.80 27.88 -64.00
N GLY A 6 -65.73 28.82 -63.69
CA GLY A 6 -65.69 29.66 -62.57
C GLY A 6 -65.83 28.92 -61.19
N ASN A 7 -66.64 27.85 -61.16
CA ASN A 7 -66.78 27.02 -59.98
C ASN A 7 -65.53 26.12 -59.70
N ARG A 8 -64.92 25.60 -60.73
CA ARG A 8 -63.71 24.79 -60.60
C ARG A 8 -62.51 25.67 -60.09
N PHE A 9 -62.42 26.89 -60.63
CA PHE A 9 -61.34 27.81 -60.17
C PHE A 9 -61.58 28.27 -58.73
N LYS A 10 -62.79 28.58 -58.29
CA LYS A 10 -63.12 28.92 -56.90
C LYS A 10 -62.83 27.74 -55.94
N LEU A 11 -63.09 26.50 -56.38
CA LEU A 11 -62.79 25.31 -55.55
C LEU A 11 -61.29 25.05 -55.47
N PHE A 12 -60.54 25.27 -56.55
CA PHE A 12 -59.10 25.15 -56.59
C PHE A 12 -58.41 26.19 -55.70
N VAL A 13 -58.81 27.44 -55.77
CA VAL A 13 -58.31 28.54 -54.93
C VAL A 13 -58.64 28.27 -53.45
N LYS A 14 -59.86 27.84 -53.13
CA LYS A 14 -60.25 27.53 -51.75
C LYS A 14 -59.45 26.34 -51.17
N ARG A 15 -59.17 25.32 -51.98
CA ARG A 15 -58.39 24.16 -51.57
C ARG A 15 -56.89 24.51 -51.36
N HIS A 16 -56.32 25.35 -52.20
CA HIS A 16 -54.94 25.79 -52.07
C HIS A 16 -54.76 26.85 -50.99
N LEU A 17 -55.78 27.73 -50.76
CA LEU A 17 -55.76 28.71 -49.69
C LEU A 17 -55.75 28.01 -48.33
N LEU A 18 -56.57 26.94 -48.16
CA LEU A 18 -56.57 26.12 -46.94
C LEU A 18 -55.23 25.43 -46.74
N ALA A 19 -54.56 24.92 -47.75
CA ALA A 19 -53.26 24.32 -47.65
C ALA A 19 -52.16 25.33 -47.31
N ILE A 20 -52.20 26.54 -47.88
CA ILE A 20 -51.26 27.62 -47.65
C ILE A 20 -51.31 28.13 -46.20
N ILE A 21 -52.50 28.09 -45.54
CA ILE A 21 -52.66 28.51 -44.17
C ILE A 21 -52.45 27.34 -43.16
N ALA A 22 -52.90 26.14 -43.49
CA ALA A 22 -52.85 24.99 -42.57
C ALA A 22 -51.43 24.44 -42.38
N ILE A 23 -50.59 24.44 -43.41
CA ILE A 23 -49.21 23.95 -43.29
C ILE A 23 -48.32 24.85 -42.41
N PRO A 24 -48.29 26.16 -42.57
CA PRO A 24 -47.52 27.02 -41.69
C PRO A 24 -48.00 26.98 -40.25
N THR A 25 -49.30 26.92 -39.98
CA THR A 25 -49.84 26.83 -38.61
C THR A 25 -49.51 25.50 -37.93
N ALA A 26 -49.53 24.40 -38.68
CA ALA A 26 -49.10 23.10 -38.15
C ALA A 26 -47.60 23.08 -37.86
N LEU A 27 -46.74 23.68 -38.73
CA LEU A 27 -45.29 23.79 -38.48
C LEU A 27 -44.97 24.67 -37.30
N LEU A 28 -45.70 25.79 -37.09
CA LEU A 28 -45.52 26.65 -35.90
C LEU A 28 -45.97 25.92 -34.62
N ALA A 29 -47.06 25.14 -34.67
CA ALA A 29 -47.48 24.34 -33.52
C ALA A 29 -46.48 23.24 -33.18
N CYS A 30 -45.92 22.55 -34.19
CA CYS A 30 -44.82 21.57 -34.00
C CYS A 30 -43.53 22.21 -33.43
N ALA A 31 -43.16 23.38 -33.96
CA ALA A 31 -41.99 24.11 -33.46
C ALA A 31 -42.19 24.57 -31.99
N GLY A 32 -43.37 25.07 -31.66
CA GLY A 32 -43.74 25.43 -30.30
C GLY A 32 -43.74 24.24 -29.34
N PHE A 33 -44.28 23.08 -29.78
CA PHE A 33 -44.23 21.84 -29.01
C PHE A 33 -42.80 21.33 -28.77
N LEU A 34 -41.95 21.34 -29.80
CA LEU A 34 -40.55 20.97 -29.68
C LEU A 34 -39.77 21.90 -28.76
N TYR A 35 -40.03 23.19 -28.84
CA TYR A 35 -39.42 24.18 -27.95
C TYR A 35 -39.87 23.97 -26.49
N TRP A 36 -41.15 23.76 -26.23
CA TRP A 36 -41.68 23.45 -24.90
C TRP A 36 -41.12 22.12 -24.37
N TYR A 37 -41.11 21.06 -25.19
CA TYR A 37 -40.58 19.74 -24.83
C TYR A 37 -39.09 19.80 -24.47
N ASN A 38 -38.31 20.53 -25.26
CA ASN A 38 -36.89 20.76 -24.98
C ASN A 38 -36.67 21.55 -23.70
N GLY A 39 -37.45 22.59 -23.44
CA GLY A 39 -37.41 23.37 -22.21
C GLY A 39 -37.75 22.55 -20.97
N ALA A 40 -38.82 21.71 -21.05
CA ALA A 40 -39.22 20.82 -19.95
C ALA A 40 -38.16 19.74 -19.68
N THR A 41 -37.54 19.22 -20.73
CA THR A 41 -36.45 18.22 -20.61
C THR A 41 -35.19 18.82 -19.98
N GLN A 42 -34.79 20.01 -20.40
CA GLN A 42 -33.68 20.75 -19.81
C GLN A 42 -33.89 21.08 -18.32
N ALA A 43 -35.08 21.55 -17.95
CA ALA A 43 -35.43 21.81 -16.56
C ALA A 43 -35.37 20.55 -15.67
N LYS A 44 -35.76 19.40 -16.24
CA LYS A 44 -35.67 18.11 -15.52
C LYS A 44 -34.21 17.65 -15.35
N ILE A 45 -33.38 17.82 -16.36
CA ILE A 45 -31.94 17.54 -16.31
C ILE A 45 -31.26 18.42 -15.26
N GLU A 46 -31.52 19.73 -15.26
CA GLU A 46 -30.94 20.66 -14.28
C GLU A 46 -31.32 20.31 -12.84
N THR A 47 -32.60 19.91 -12.63
CA THR A 47 -33.09 19.52 -11.30
C THR A 47 -32.40 18.23 -10.85
N THR A 48 -32.26 17.25 -11.75
CA THR A 48 -31.56 15.98 -11.46
C THR A 48 -30.09 16.23 -11.14
N ASN A 49 -29.41 17.09 -11.90
CA ASN A 49 -28.01 17.43 -11.67
C ASN A 49 -27.81 18.16 -10.34
N ARG A 50 -28.71 19.06 -9.95
CA ARG A 50 -28.66 19.72 -8.63
C ARG A 50 -28.85 18.72 -7.49
N ASN A 51 -29.79 17.79 -7.61
CA ASN A 51 -30.00 16.76 -6.60
C ASN A 51 -28.80 15.82 -6.48
N LEU A 52 -28.23 15.39 -7.62
CA LEU A 52 -27.04 14.55 -7.64
C LEU A 52 -25.84 15.27 -7.02
N SER A 53 -25.62 16.54 -7.35
CA SER A 53 -24.55 17.36 -6.76
C SER A 53 -24.71 17.52 -5.24
N SER A 54 -25.93 17.69 -4.75
CA SER A 54 -26.18 17.78 -3.29
C SER A 54 -25.97 16.44 -2.58
N GLN A 55 -26.31 15.32 -3.21
CA GLN A 55 -26.03 13.98 -2.69
C GLN A 55 -24.54 13.68 -2.63
N ILE A 56 -23.80 13.95 -3.71
CA ILE A 56 -22.33 13.78 -3.74
C ILE A 56 -21.67 14.62 -2.64
N SER A 57 -22.10 15.86 -2.44
CA SER A 57 -21.56 16.71 -1.37
C SER A 57 -21.86 16.19 0.04
N ALA A 58 -23.02 15.60 0.27
CA ALA A 58 -23.38 14.98 1.55
C ALA A 58 -22.58 13.69 1.79
N ASP A 59 -22.40 12.87 0.75
CA ASP A 59 -21.63 11.64 0.84
C ASP A 59 -20.14 11.94 1.08
N ASP A 60 -19.56 12.95 0.43
CA ASP A 60 -18.20 13.42 0.66
C ASP A 60 -17.98 13.87 2.12
N LEU A 61 -18.95 14.59 2.68
CA LEU A 61 -18.88 15.02 4.08
C LEU A 61 -18.93 13.83 5.03
N ASN A 62 -19.78 12.85 4.74
CA ASN A 62 -19.91 11.63 5.55
C ASN A 62 -18.64 10.76 5.46
N ILE A 63 -18.07 10.61 4.28
CA ILE A 63 -16.79 9.91 4.08
C ILE A 63 -15.68 10.59 4.87
N LYS A 64 -15.57 11.92 4.81
CA LYS A 64 -14.57 12.68 5.59
C LYS A 64 -14.75 12.48 7.08
N LYS A 65 -15.98 12.45 7.58
CA LYS A 65 -16.28 12.19 9.00
C LYS A 65 -15.85 10.78 9.41
N ILE A 66 -16.20 9.75 8.62
CA ILE A 66 -15.79 8.37 8.88
C ILE A 66 -14.28 8.20 8.87
N LEU A 67 -13.58 8.87 7.93
CA LEU A 67 -12.13 8.84 7.85
C LEU A 67 -11.48 9.53 9.08
N ALA A 68 -12.03 10.65 9.54
CA ALA A 68 -11.57 11.34 10.73
C ALA A 68 -11.78 10.51 12.00
N GLU A 69 -12.94 9.86 12.15
CA GLU A 69 -13.23 8.96 13.27
C GLU A 69 -12.30 7.73 13.29
N LYS A 70 -12.05 7.12 12.11
CA LYS A 70 -11.10 6.01 11.98
C LYS A 70 -9.66 6.45 12.28
N ALA A 71 -9.25 7.62 11.81
CA ALA A 71 -7.92 8.17 12.09
C ALA A 71 -7.74 8.46 13.59
N ALA A 72 -8.77 9.02 14.26
CA ALA A 72 -8.75 9.25 15.71
C ALA A 72 -8.72 7.93 16.50
N ALA A 73 -9.50 6.93 16.09
CA ALA A 73 -9.49 5.61 16.72
C ALA A 73 -8.15 4.89 16.54
N LEU A 74 -7.53 5.00 15.35
CA LEU A 74 -6.21 4.45 15.08
C LEU A 74 -5.14 5.12 15.94
N LYS A 75 -5.18 6.46 16.05
CA LYS A 75 -4.27 7.22 16.90
C LYS A 75 -4.43 6.86 18.37
N ALA A 76 -5.66 6.75 18.88
CA ALA A 76 -5.94 6.33 20.25
C ALA A 76 -5.45 4.89 20.52
N LYS A 77 -5.60 4.00 19.54
CA LYS A 77 -5.08 2.64 19.61
C LYS A 77 -3.54 2.62 19.67
N GLN A 78 -2.88 3.41 18.82
CA GLN A 78 -1.42 3.56 18.81
C GLN A 78 -0.90 4.16 20.13
N GLU A 79 -1.59 5.16 20.68
CA GLU A 79 -1.24 5.76 21.98
C GLU A 79 -1.48 4.79 23.15
N ALA A 80 -2.54 3.97 23.11
CA ALA A 80 -2.80 2.93 24.07
C ALA A 80 -1.76 1.79 23.99
N GLU A 81 -1.40 1.37 22.78
CA GLU A 81 -0.33 0.38 22.53
C GLU A 81 1.03 0.92 22.99
N ALA A 82 1.35 2.19 22.71
CA ALA A 82 2.57 2.83 23.17
C ALA A 82 2.64 2.94 24.71
N LYS A 83 1.50 3.16 25.38
CA LYS A 83 1.42 3.21 26.84
C LYS A 83 1.53 1.83 27.47
N VAL A 84 0.89 0.82 26.89
CA VAL A 84 1.04 -0.58 27.31
C VAL A 84 2.48 -1.06 27.13
N THR A 85 3.15 -0.71 26.01
CA THR A 85 4.55 -1.04 25.78
C THR A 85 5.50 -0.33 26.74
N ALA A 86 5.19 0.90 27.15
CA ALA A 86 5.98 1.61 28.18
C ALA A 86 5.79 1.00 29.58
N ASP A 87 4.56 0.64 29.94
CA ASP A 87 4.26 0.00 31.23
C ASP A 87 4.75 -1.46 31.28
N GLU A 88 4.71 -2.19 30.16
CA GLU A 88 5.27 -3.56 30.07
C GLU A 88 6.81 -3.54 30.02
N ALA A 89 7.43 -2.56 29.39
CA ALA A 89 8.89 -2.37 29.45
C ALA A 89 9.36 -2.03 30.87
N ALA A 90 8.56 -1.26 31.62
CA ALA A 90 8.85 -0.98 33.04
C ALA A 90 8.65 -2.22 33.94
N LYS A 91 7.63 -3.06 33.65
CA LYS A 91 7.37 -4.32 34.36
C LYS A 91 8.27 -5.47 33.96
N ALA A 92 8.67 -5.55 32.69
CA ALA A 92 9.60 -6.57 32.17
C ALA A 92 11.00 -6.38 32.78
N ASN A 93 11.34 -5.17 33.26
CA ASN A 93 12.57 -4.92 34.02
C ASN A 93 12.51 -5.46 35.47
N GLU A 94 11.34 -5.83 35.96
CA GLU A 94 11.16 -6.25 37.38
C GLU A 94 10.70 -7.71 37.56
N SER A 95 10.22 -8.38 36.51
CA SER A 95 9.72 -9.77 36.63
C SER A 95 9.97 -10.57 35.39
N THR A 96 10.81 -11.59 35.55
CA THR A 96 11.08 -12.67 34.59
C THR A 96 11.74 -12.25 33.26
N ALA A 97 13.02 -11.96 33.31
CA ALA A 97 13.95 -12.50 32.33
C ALA A 97 13.82 -14.02 32.36
N SER A 98 12.81 -14.55 31.67
CA SER A 98 12.89 -15.89 31.10
C SER A 98 14.04 -15.79 30.13
N THR A 99 15.20 -16.21 30.57
CA THR A 99 16.47 -16.22 29.88
C THR A 99 16.30 -17.05 28.60
N VAL A 100 15.90 -16.37 27.50
CA VAL A 100 16.44 -16.78 26.21
C VAL A 100 17.93 -16.53 26.37
N ASP A 101 18.67 -17.60 26.59
CA ASP A 101 20.12 -17.52 26.76
C ASP A 101 20.70 -16.82 25.53
N SER A 102 20.95 -15.51 25.67
CA SER A 102 21.48 -14.64 24.61
C SER A 102 22.87 -15.11 24.15
N SER A 103 23.48 -16.05 24.86
CA SER A 103 24.77 -16.63 24.55
C SER A 103 24.70 -17.64 23.40
N THR A 104 23.51 -18.14 23.04
CA THR A 104 23.38 -19.22 22.05
C THR A 104 22.92 -18.76 20.66
N CYS A 105 22.31 -17.60 20.52
CA CYS A 105 21.67 -17.19 19.26
C CYS A 105 22.53 -16.34 18.32
N ASN A 106 23.73 -15.92 18.72
CA ASN A 106 24.66 -15.20 17.83
C ASN A 106 26.11 -15.52 18.17
N THR A 107 26.67 -16.52 17.52
CA THR A 107 28.08 -16.93 17.68
C THR A 107 29.01 -16.20 16.74
N SER A 108 28.50 -15.38 15.80
CA SER A 108 29.32 -14.61 14.88
C SER A 108 30.06 -13.48 15.59
N LYS A 109 31.33 -13.30 15.25
CA LYS A 109 32.15 -12.15 15.68
C LYS A 109 32.00 -10.93 14.77
N THR A 110 31.36 -11.10 13.62
CA THR A 110 31.15 -10.06 12.60
C THR A 110 29.65 -9.92 12.30
N HIS A 111 29.24 -8.78 11.79
CA HIS A 111 27.84 -8.49 11.42
C HIS A 111 26.84 -8.71 12.55
N ASN A 112 27.25 -8.46 13.79
CA ASN A 112 26.47 -8.65 15.01
C ASN A 112 26.16 -7.35 15.77
N ASN A 113 26.63 -6.19 15.28
CA ASN A 113 26.31 -4.89 15.86
C ASN A 113 24.90 -4.46 15.43
N PRO A 114 23.92 -4.42 16.34
CA PRO A 114 22.53 -4.13 15.98
C PRO A 114 22.31 -2.70 15.46
N SER A 115 23.28 -1.80 15.70
CA SER A 115 23.26 -0.43 15.19
C SER A 115 23.92 -0.29 13.82
N SER A 116 24.52 -1.32 13.27
CA SER A 116 25.18 -1.26 11.97
C SER A 116 24.25 -1.62 10.81
N ILE A 117 24.48 -1.01 9.63
CA ILE A 117 23.71 -1.36 8.42
C ILE A 117 24.02 -2.77 7.91
N ASP A 118 25.17 -3.32 8.28
CA ASP A 118 25.62 -4.66 7.91
C ASP A 118 25.29 -5.73 8.96
N VAL A 119 24.42 -5.44 9.94
CA VAL A 119 23.97 -6.44 10.91
C VAL A 119 23.20 -7.57 10.20
N LEU A 120 23.58 -8.82 10.45
CA LEU A 120 22.80 -9.98 10.02
C LEU A 120 21.80 -10.37 11.13
N VAL A 121 20.53 -10.39 10.77
CA VAL A 121 19.46 -10.89 11.64
C VAL A 121 18.72 -12.00 10.88
N ASN A 122 18.72 -13.20 11.44
CA ASN A 122 18.02 -14.37 10.93
C ASN A 122 17.80 -15.38 12.07
N LYS A 123 17.32 -16.59 11.79
CA LYS A 123 17.02 -17.61 12.80
C LYS A 123 18.25 -18.12 13.58
N LYS A 124 19.47 -17.87 13.11
CA LYS A 124 20.75 -18.20 13.78
C LYS A 124 21.40 -16.99 14.45
N HIS A 125 21.01 -15.79 14.03
CA HIS A 125 21.57 -14.52 14.46
C HIS A 125 20.48 -13.62 14.99
N CYS A 126 20.28 -13.60 16.33
CA CYS A 126 19.32 -12.71 16.97
C CYS A 126 19.90 -11.32 17.20
N MET A 127 19.02 -10.37 17.46
CA MET A 127 19.40 -9.04 17.98
C MET A 127 20.09 -9.17 19.34
N GLN A 128 21.10 -8.35 19.59
CA GLN A 128 21.77 -8.29 20.92
C GLN A 128 21.92 -6.85 21.38
N PRO A 129 21.26 -6.45 22.48
CA PRO A 129 20.32 -7.25 23.28
C PRO A 129 19.06 -7.61 22.45
N VAL A 130 18.36 -8.69 22.81
CA VAL A 130 17.16 -9.15 22.07
C VAL A 130 16.05 -8.10 22.01
N THR A 131 16.02 -7.18 22.98
CA THR A 131 15.09 -6.05 23.08
C THR A 131 15.64 -4.75 22.46
N PHE A 132 16.70 -4.83 21.64
CA PHE A 132 17.33 -3.65 21.03
C PHE A 132 16.31 -2.75 20.33
N VAL A 133 16.46 -1.44 20.55
CA VAL A 133 15.70 -0.38 19.88
C VAL A 133 16.69 0.58 19.23
N PRO A 134 16.60 0.83 17.91
CA PRO A 134 17.43 1.85 17.27
C PRO A 134 17.17 3.24 17.86
N GLY A 135 18.24 3.96 18.22
CA GLY A 135 18.13 5.30 18.77
C GLY A 135 17.90 6.42 17.74
N ASP A 136 17.85 6.06 16.46
CA ASP A 136 17.83 6.98 15.33
C ASP A 136 16.61 6.76 14.39
N LEU A 137 15.49 6.32 14.94
CA LEU A 137 14.27 6.09 14.18
C LEU A 137 13.63 7.40 13.69
N VAL A 138 13.31 7.45 12.41
CA VAL A 138 12.67 8.58 11.71
C VAL A 138 11.44 8.10 10.94
N ASN A 139 10.38 8.92 10.97
CA ASN A 139 9.16 8.66 10.19
C ASN A 139 9.20 9.41 8.87
N SER A 140 8.97 8.72 7.77
CA SER A 140 8.78 9.32 6.45
C SER A 140 7.90 8.44 5.56
N ARG A 141 7.02 9.04 4.78
CA ARG A 141 6.17 8.39 3.76
C ARG A 141 5.45 7.13 4.27
N GLY A 142 5.01 7.14 5.55
CA GLY A 142 4.32 6.01 6.17
C GLY A 142 5.24 4.91 6.73
N ALA A 143 6.56 5.02 6.56
CA ALA A 143 7.54 4.13 7.17
C ALA A 143 8.19 4.77 8.41
N THR A 144 8.53 3.96 9.41
CA THR A 144 9.45 4.27 10.49
C THR A 144 10.74 3.49 10.24
N LEU A 145 11.84 4.17 9.96
CA LEU A 145 13.13 3.55 9.65
C LEU A 145 14.27 4.22 10.43
N SER A 146 15.43 3.55 10.53
CA SER A 146 16.67 4.16 10.99
C SER A 146 17.05 5.33 10.10
N ALA A 147 17.56 6.42 10.67
CA ALA A 147 18.10 7.57 9.92
C ALA A 147 19.14 7.16 8.86
N LYS A 148 19.81 6.02 9.04
CA LYS A 148 20.78 5.47 8.09
C LYS A 148 20.15 5.03 6.76
N ALA A 149 18.86 4.67 6.77
CA ALA A 149 18.12 4.19 5.59
C ALA A 149 17.16 5.23 5.00
N ILE A 150 16.79 6.27 5.77
CA ILE A 150 15.65 7.13 5.44
C ILE A 150 15.84 7.95 4.15
N ASP A 151 17.03 8.49 3.90
CA ASP A 151 17.30 9.29 2.69
C ASP A 151 17.29 8.40 1.44
N ALA A 152 17.87 7.21 1.53
CA ALA A 152 17.83 6.21 0.48
C ALA A 152 16.39 5.73 0.20
N PHE A 153 15.61 5.51 1.25
CA PHE A 153 14.19 5.16 1.16
C PHE A 153 13.37 6.28 0.48
N ASN A 154 13.56 7.53 0.89
CA ASN A 154 12.87 8.67 0.27
C ASN A 154 13.22 8.82 -1.21
N SER A 155 14.48 8.58 -1.57
CA SER A 155 14.96 8.61 -2.96
C SER A 155 14.34 7.49 -3.80
N LEU A 156 14.29 6.26 -3.27
CA LEU A 156 13.64 5.10 -3.89
C LEU A 156 12.16 5.38 -4.16
N MET A 157 11.43 5.84 -3.14
CA MET A 157 9.99 6.13 -3.25
C MET A 157 9.71 7.28 -4.24
N SER A 158 10.57 8.31 -4.25
CA SER A 158 10.43 9.42 -5.20
C SER A 158 10.70 9.00 -6.65
N ALA A 159 11.64 8.09 -6.87
CA ALA A 159 11.90 7.55 -8.20
C ALA A 159 10.73 6.67 -8.68
N ALA A 160 10.15 5.86 -7.81
CA ALA A 160 8.96 5.08 -8.12
C ALA A 160 7.78 6.01 -8.52
N ASP A 161 7.52 7.06 -7.72
CA ASP A 161 6.49 8.05 -8.01
C ASP A 161 6.70 8.73 -9.38
N ALA A 162 7.96 9.09 -9.72
CA ALA A 162 8.30 9.74 -10.98
C ALA A 162 8.05 8.85 -12.20
N GLU A 163 8.10 7.53 -12.04
CA GLU A 163 7.80 6.55 -13.08
C GLU A 163 6.35 6.03 -13.01
N GLY A 164 5.51 6.62 -12.15
CA GLY A 164 4.10 6.22 -11.99
C GLY A 164 3.91 4.88 -11.28
N ILE A 165 4.93 4.38 -10.58
CA ILE A 165 4.88 3.16 -9.79
C ILE A 165 4.35 3.50 -8.40
N ASN A 166 3.12 3.09 -8.11
CA ASN A 166 2.48 3.34 -6.83
C ASN A 166 2.94 2.31 -5.79
N LEU A 167 3.80 2.72 -4.85
CA LEU A 167 4.25 1.92 -3.71
C LEU A 167 3.60 2.43 -2.42
N SER A 168 3.15 1.51 -1.59
CA SER A 168 2.60 1.79 -0.26
C SER A 168 3.30 0.94 0.79
N ILE A 169 3.59 1.52 1.95
CA ILE A 169 4.22 0.80 3.07
C ILE A 169 3.15 0.01 3.83
N THR A 170 3.40 -1.26 4.06
CA THR A 170 2.53 -2.14 4.86
C THR A 170 3.13 -2.48 6.22
N SER A 171 4.48 -2.47 6.33
CA SER A 171 5.20 -2.68 7.60
C SER A 171 6.58 -2.00 7.50
N SER A 172 7.13 -1.60 8.67
CA SER A 172 8.48 -1.03 8.76
C SER A 172 9.09 -1.39 10.12
N TYR A 173 9.71 -0.47 10.86
CA TYR A 173 10.21 -0.79 12.20
C TYR A 173 9.14 -1.50 13.04
N ARG A 174 9.54 -2.59 13.68
CA ARG A 174 8.71 -3.37 14.61
C ARG A 174 9.52 -3.69 15.85
N SER A 175 9.06 -3.21 17.01
CA SER A 175 9.73 -3.47 18.30
C SER A 175 9.71 -4.97 18.65
N TYR A 176 10.54 -5.36 19.60
CA TYR A 176 10.52 -6.71 20.17
C TYR A 176 9.12 -7.10 20.69
N SER A 177 8.46 -6.21 21.45
CA SER A 177 7.12 -6.47 22.00
C SER A 177 6.05 -6.60 20.91
N ASN A 178 6.10 -5.78 19.86
CA ASN A 178 5.21 -5.91 18.73
C ASN A 178 5.48 -7.21 17.94
N GLN A 179 6.74 -7.66 17.87
CA GLN A 179 7.07 -8.95 17.26
C GLN A 179 6.54 -10.13 18.10
N VAL A 180 6.49 -10.03 19.41
CA VAL A 180 5.83 -11.05 20.28
C VAL A 180 4.37 -11.22 19.86
N SER A 181 3.63 -10.13 19.73
CA SER A 181 2.22 -10.16 19.32
C SER A 181 2.03 -10.66 17.90
N THR A 182 2.89 -10.20 16.98
CA THR A 182 2.87 -10.62 15.57
C THR A 182 3.13 -12.13 15.43
N TYR A 183 4.16 -12.63 16.10
CA TYR A 183 4.49 -14.06 16.05
C TYR A 183 3.40 -14.92 16.70
N ALA A 184 2.87 -14.50 17.86
CA ALA A 184 1.76 -15.18 18.53
C ALA A 184 0.50 -15.28 17.63
N TYR A 185 0.18 -14.20 16.90
CA TYR A 185 -0.89 -14.21 15.90
C TYR A 185 -0.67 -15.32 14.86
N TRP A 186 0.52 -15.37 14.26
CA TRP A 186 0.84 -16.36 13.22
C TRP A 186 0.90 -17.80 13.75
N VAL A 187 1.35 -18.00 14.99
CA VAL A 187 1.25 -19.30 15.68
C VAL A 187 -0.20 -19.73 15.84
N GLY A 188 -1.10 -18.80 16.14
CA GLY A 188 -2.54 -19.07 16.19
C GLY A 188 -3.15 -19.47 14.84
N VAL A 189 -2.58 -18.96 13.73
CA VAL A 189 -3.06 -19.24 12.36
C VAL A 189 -2.56 -20.60 11.84
N SER A 190 -1.27 -20.94 12.04
CA SER A 190 -0.61 -22.08 11.35
C SER A 190 0.19 -23.00 12.26
N GLY A 191 0.12 -22.82 13.59
CA GLY A 191 1.01 -23.49 14.54
C GLY A 191 2.43 -22.92 14.52
N ALA A 192 3.27 -23.31 15.47
CA ALA A 192 4.63 -22.77 15.60
C ALA A 192 5.50 -23.12 14.38
N ASP A 193 5.47 -24.37 13.93
CA ASP A 193 6.27 -24.82 12.77
C ASP A 193 5.85 -24.10 11.49
N GLY A 194 4.54 -23.86 11.31
CA GLY A 194 4.01 -23.08 10.18
C GLY A 194 4.44 -21.62 10.26
N ALA A 195 4.24 -20.97 11.40
CA ALA A 195 4.62 -19.58 11.65
C ALA A 195 6.12 -19.35 11.41
N ASP A 196 6.98 -20.25 11.87
CA ASP A 196 8.43 -20.17 11.67
C ASP A 196 8.84 -20.08 10.19
N THR A 197 8.01 -20.56 9.26
CA THR A 197 8.37 -20.52 7.84
C THR A 197 8.29 -19.12 7.22
N TYR A 198 7.57 -18.17 7.83
CA TYR A 198 7.32 -16.82 7.26
C TYR A 198 7.26 -15.70 8.31
N SER A 199 7.37 -16.00 9.59
CA SER A 199 7.40 -14.99 10.66
C SER A 199 8.55 -15.25 11.61
N ALA A 200 9.37 -14.24 11.84
CA ALA A 200 10.47 -14.33 12.77
C ALA A 200 9.97 -14.43 14.22
N ARG A 201 10.63 -15.24 15.03
CA ARG A 201 10.47 -15.18 16.48
C ARG A 201 10.95 -13.83 17.03
N PRO A 202 10.44 -13.36 18.19
CA PRO A 202 10.89 -12.12 18.81
C PRO A 202 12.41 -12.09 18.99
N GLY A 203 13.05 -10.99 18.60
CA GLY A 203 14.51 -10.85 18.60
C GLY A 203 15.22 -11.35 17.35
N TYR A 204 14.51 -11.98 16.39
CA TYR A 204 15.06 -12.53 15.15
C TYR A 204 14.50 -11.85 13.89
N SER A 205 13.78 -10.73 14.04
CA SER A 205 13.17 -10.00 12.94
C SER A 205 14.06 -8.85 12.45
N GLU A 206 14.28 -8.74 11.14
CA GLU A 206 14.96 -7.60 10.53
C GLU A 206 14.21 -6.28 10.74
N HIS A 207 12.89 -6.30 10.89
CA HIS A 207 12.10 -5.09 11.20
C HIS A 207 12.57 -4.41 12.49
N GLN A 208 13.11 -5.15 13.46
CA GLN A 208 13.62 -4.60 14.71
C GLN A 208 14.88 -3.75 14.51
N THR A 209 15.60 -3.91 13.40
CA THR A 209 16.78 -3.08 13.07
C THR A 209 16.40 -1.68 12.62
N GLY A 210 15.16 -1.43 12.21
CA GLY A 210 14.76 -0.22 11.49
C GLY A 210 15.35 -0.11 10.07
N LEU A 211 15.92 -1.19 9.54
CA LEU A 211 16.54 -1.21 8.20
C LEU A 211 15.67 -1.96 7.16
N ALA A 212 14.55 -2.54 7.57
CA ALA A 212 13.66 -3.29 6.70
C ALA A 212 12.26 -2.68 6.65
N PHE A 213 11.61 -2.85 5.50
CA PHE A 213 10.23 -2.47 5.28
C PHE A 213 9.54 -3.45 4.33
N ASP A 214 8.22 -3.54 4.46
CA ASP A 214 7.33 -4.27 3.56
C ASP A 214 6.52 -3.29 2.73
N ILE A 215 6.33 -3.61 1.44
CA ILE A 215 5.60 -2.79 0.48
C ILE A 215 4.44 -3.54 -0.18
N SER A 216 3.53 -2.76 -0.71
CA SER A 216 2.44 -3.18 -1.58
C SER A 216 2.31 -2.23 -2.75
N SER A 217 1.50 -2.59 -3.74
CA SER A 217 1.18 -1.72 -4.87
C SER A 217 -0.28 -1.89 -5.27
N ASN A 218 -1.02 -0.76 -5.34
CA ASN A 218 -2.42 -0.74 -5.78
C ASN A 218 -3.32 -1.76 -5.03
N GLY A 219 -3.10 -1.93 -3.71
CA GLY A 219 -3.84 -2.88 -2.89
C GLY A 219 -3.36 -4.33 -2.98
N CYS A 220 -2.38 -4.63 -3.83
CA CYS A 220 -1.75 -5.94 -3.96
C CYS A 220 -0.70 -6.09 -2.85
N VAL A 221 -1.02 -6.85 -1.81
CA VAL A 221 -0.20 -7.06 -0.60
C VAL A 221 0.36 -8.48 -0.57
N LEU A 222 1.44 -8.70 0.18
CA LEU A 222 2.08 -10.01 0.38
C LEU A 222 2.34 -10.73 -0.98
N ASP A 223 2.05 -12.01 -1.09
CA ASP A 223 2.30 -12.83 -2.30
C ASP A 223 1.76 -12.20 -3.59
N CYS A 224 0.68 -11.40 -3.49
CA CYS A 224 0.16 -10.67 -4.62
C CYS A 224 1.16 -9.65 -5.18
N PHE A 225 1.99 -9.02 -4.34
CA PHE A 225 2.97 -8.02 -4.77
C PHE A 225 3.93 -8.56 -5.83
N GLY A 226 4.37 -9.82 -5.69
CA GLY A 226 5.25 -10.50 -6.64
C GLY A 226 4.69 -10.62 -8.06
N THR A 227 3.37 -10.48 -8.24
CA THR A 227 2.72 -10.50 -9.56
C THR A 227 2.50 -9.10 -10.15
N SER A 228 2.82 -8.05 -9.41
CA SER A 228 2.58 -6.66 -9.80
C SER A 228 3.71 -6.10 -10.69
N PRO A 229 3.43 -5.12 -11.58
CA PRO A 229 4.47 -4.38 -12.31
C PRO A 229 5.48 -3.70 -11.37
N ALA A 230 5.04 -3.29 -10.17
CA ALA A 230 5.89 -2.67 -9.17
C ALA A 230 6.98 -3.60 -8.66
N TYR A 231 6.73 -4.91 -8.57
CA TYR A 231 7.78 -5.88 -8.23
C TYR A 231 8.90 -5.89 -9.27
N GLY A 232 8.56 -5.93 -10.57
CA GLY A 232 9.55 -5.85 -11.65
C GLY A 232 10.41 -4.57 -11.58
N TRP A 233 9.75 -3.43 -11.27
CA TRP A 233 10.44 -2.16 -11.07
C TRP A 233 11.39 -2.22 -9.87
N MET A 234 10.96 -2.75 -8.73
CA MET A 234 11.79 -2.92 -7.54
C MET A 234 13.00 -3.83 -7.80
N GLN A 235 12.83 -4.94 -8.52
CA GLN A 235 13.95 -5.83 -8.91
C GLN A 235 14.98 -5.09 -9.78
N ALA A 236 14.53 -4.19 -10.64
CA ALA A 236 15.44 -3.41 -11.48
C ALA A 236 16.15 -2.29 -10.70
N ASN A 237 15.48 -1.64 -9.76
CA ASN A 237 15.90 -0.34 -9.23
C ASN A 237 16.36 -0.36 -7.76
N ALA A 238 15.86 -1.25 -6.88
CA ALA A 238 16.09 -1.19 -5.44
C ALA A 238 17.59 -1.13 -5.07
N ALA A 239 18.45 -1.89 -5.75
CA ALA A 239 19.86 -1.97 -5.45
C ALA A 239 20.62 -0.65 -5.64
N GLN A 240 20.21 0.22 -6.58
CA GLN A 240 20.84 1.55 -6.76
C GLN A 240 20.57 2.50 -5.60
N TYR A 241 19.53 2.21 -4.79
CA TYR A 241 19.19 2.95 -3.57
C TYR A 241 19.66 2.21 -2.30
N GLY A 242 20.43 1.12 -2.43
CA GLY A 242 20.98 0.38 -1.32
C GLY A 242 20.03 -0.63 -0.67
N PHE A 243 18.93 -0.98 -1.33
CA PHE A 243 17.99 -1.99 -0.87
C PHE A 243 18.10 -3.28 -1.66
N ILE A 244 17.91 -4.40 -0.96
CA ILE A 244 17.81 -5.73 -1.56
C ILE A 244 16.43 -6.33 -1.21
N GLN A 245 15.85 -7.13 -2.09
CA GLN A 245 14.86 -8.11 -1.67
C GLN A 245 15.57 -9.09 -0.74
N ARG A 246 14.97 -9.41 0.40
CA ARG A 246 15.67 -10.19 1.43
C ARG A 246 15.49 -11.71 1.25
N TYR A 247 14.32 -12.13 0.82
CA TYR A 247 13.94 -13.54 0.75
C TYR A 247 13.48 -13.90 -0.65
N TYR A 248 14.24 -14.78 -1.32
CA TYR A 248 13.98 -15.25 -2.68
C TYR A 248 13.46 -16.68 -2.69
N ALA A 249 12.64 -17.03 -3.67
CA ALA A 249 12.20 -18.40 -3.90
C ALA A 249 13.38 -19.33 -4.14
N GLY A 250 13.39 -20.49 -3.46
CA GLY A 250 14.47 -21.48 -3.55
C GLY A 250 15.65 -21.22 -2.62
N TYR A 251 15.62 -20.16 -1.79
CA TYR A 251 16.66 -19.84 -0.81
C TYR A 251 16.20 -20.02 0.65
N ASP A 252 15.05 -20.64 0.87
CA ASP A 252 14.48 -20.89 2.18
C ASP A 252 15.36 -21.79 3.07
N SER A 253 16.11 -22.74 2.50
CA SER A 253 17.10 -23.53 3.23
C SER A 253 18.28 -22.71 3.74
N ILE A 254 18.59 -21.59 3.10
CA ILE A 254 19.68 -20.68 3.46
C ILE A 254 19.20 -19.60 4.44
N THR A 255 18.08 -18.93 4.13
CA THR A 255 17.56 -17.83 4.95
C THR A 255 16.70 -18.31 6.13
N GLY A 256 16.09 -19.49 5.99
CA GLY A 256 15.13 -20.03 6.93
C GLY A 256 13.68 -19.59 6.67
N TYR A 257 13.44 -18.71 5.70
CA TYR A 257 12.14 -18.12 5.39
C TYR A 257 11.72 -18.38 3.94
N LYS A 258 10.42 -18.52 3.70
CA LYS A 258 9.84 -18.52 2.37
C LYS A 258 10.14 -17.22 1.63
N ALA A 259 9.94 -17.23 0.31
CA ALA A 259 10.07 -16.01 -0.49
C ALA A 259 9.11 -14.92 0.00
N GLU A 260 9.61 -13.71 0.04
CA GLU A 260 8.86 -12.49 0.36
C GLU A 260 9.24 -11.41 -0.65
N GLU A 261 8.46 -11.27 -1.69
CA GLU A 261 8.71 -10.30 -2.76
C GLU A 261 8.50 -8.86 -2.30
N TRP A 262 7.78 -8.67 -1.20
CA TRP A 262 7.44 -7.39 -0.59
C TRP A 262 8.46 -6.90 0.44
N HIS A 263 9.34 -7.76 0.98
CA HIS A 263 10.28 -7.44 2.05
C HIS A 263 11.61 -6.96 1.52
N TYR A 264 11.95 -5.70 1.81
CA TYR A 264 13.20 -5.07 1.39
C TYR A 264 14.03 -4.65 2.58
N ARG A 265 15.35 -4.92 2.48
CA ARG A 265 16.35 -4.62 3.49
C ARG A 265 17.38 -3.61 2.95
N TYR A 266 17.65 -2.55 3.74
CA TYR A 266 18.74 -1.62 3.49
C TYR A 266 20.08 -2.21 3.93
N VAL A 267 21.04 -2.21 3.04
CA VAL A 267 22.42 -2.68 3.26
C VAL A 267 23.47 -1.67 2.76
N GLY A 268 23.01 -0.52 2.26
CA GLY A 268 23.85 0.47 1.59
C GLY A 268 24.09 0.15 0.12
N THR A 269 24.30 1.20 -0.66
CA THR A 269 24.39 1.12 -2.12
C THR A 269 25.52 0.22 -2.62
N ALA A 270 26.68 0.27 -1.96
CA ALA A 270 27.84 -0.53 -2.37
C ALA A 270 27.57 -2.04 -2.28
N ILE A 271 27.00 -2.50 -1.15
CA ILE A 271 26.68 -3.92 -0.92
C ILE A 271 25.54 -4.35 -1.84
N ALA A 272 24.47 -3.56 -1.93
CA ALA A 272 23.31 -3.91 -2.74
C ALA A 272 23.67 -4.06 -4.23
N GLN A 273 24.49 -3.16 -4.76
CA GLN A 273 24.95 -3.22 -6.14
C GLN A 273 25.96 -4.37 -6.37
N ASP A 274 26.87 -4.63 -5.44
CA ASP A 274 27.81 -5.75 -5.57
C ASP A 274 27.07 -7.09 -5.56
N MET A 275 26.11 -7.28 -4.64
CA MET A 275 25.25 -8.46 -4.62
C MET A 275 24.50 -8.63 -5.95
N LYS A 276 23.91 -7.55 -6.48
CA LYS A 276 23.21 -7.57 -7.77
C LYS A 276 24.12 -7.94 -8.92
N ASN A 277 25.30 -7.33 -9.01
CA ASN A 277 26.26 -7.56 -10.09
C ASN A 277 26.83 -8.99 -10.07
N ARG A 278 27.02 -9.56 -8.89
CA ARG A 278 27.51 -10.93 -8.69
C ARG A 278 26.40 -11.98 -8.70
N GLY A 279 25.13 -11.57 -8.76
CA GLY A 279 23.98 -12.48 -8.71
C GLY A 279 23.75 -13.16 -7.37
N ILE A 280 24.37 -12.64 -6.27
CA ILE A 280 24.20 -13.18 -4.92
C ILE A 280 22.84 -12.73 -4.39
N LYS A 281 22.06 -13.68 -3.85
CA LYS A 281 20.67 -13.45 -3.47
C LYS A 281 20.45 -13.26 -1.96
N THR A 282 21.37 -13.75 -1.13
CA THR A 282 21.18 -13.72 0.32
C THR A 282 22.35 -13.07 1.03
N LEU A 283 22.11 -12.44 2.17
CA LEU A 283 23.17 -11.87 3.02
C LEU A 283 24.02 -12.97 3.64
N GLU A 284 23.42 -14.13 3.88
CA GLU A 284 24.11 -15.32 4.38
C GLU A 284 25.22 -15.74 3.42
N GLU A 285 24.93 -15.85 2.12
CA GLU A 285 25.93 -16.16 1.08
C GLU A 285 26.96 -15.04 0.93
N TYR A 286 26.50 -13.79 0.95
CA TYR A 286 27.37 -12.63 0.72
C TYR A 286 28.46 -12.50 1.80
N TRP A 287 28.09 -12.75 3.06
CA TRP A 287 29.01 -12.65 4.20
C TRP A 287 29.59 -13.99 4.64
N GLY A 288 29.17 -15.11 4.04
CA GLY A 288 29.63 -16.46 4.42
C GLY A 288 29.18 -16.85 5.83
N LEU A 289 27.97 -16.42 6.24
CA LEU A 289 27.42 -16.66 7.57
C LEU A 289 26.30 -17.69 7.54
N SER A 290 26.05 -18.33 8.67
CA SER A 290 25.01 -19.34 8.79
C SER A 290 23.62 -18.74 8.78
N GLY A 291 22.65 -19.50 8.24
CA GLY A 291 21.24 -19.25 8.28
C GLY A 291 20.46 -20.57 8.42
N GLY A 292 19.29 -20.65 7.81
CA GLY A 292 18.40 -21.82 7.90
C GLY A 292 17.50 -21.78 9.13
N ASN A 293 17.06 -22.96 9.60
CA ASN A 293 16.10 -23.06 10.70
C ASN A 293 16.72 -22.73 12.08
N TYR A 294 15.85 -22.48 13.06
CA TYR A 294 16.23 -22.35 14.48
C TYR A 294 16.98 -23.59 14.97
N TYR A 295 17.73 -23.43 16.06
CA TYR A 295 18.48 -24.56 16.66
C TYR A 295 17.57 -25.65 17.20
#